data_d28169f1c263b9711294a8a1944ddec4
#
_entry.id   d28169f1c263b9711294a8a1944ddec4
#
_cell.length_a   1.000
_cell.length_b   1.000
_cell.length_c   1.000
_cell.angle_alpha   90.00
_cell.angle_beta   90.00
_cell.angle_gamma   90.00
#
_symmetry.space_group_name_H-M   'P 1'
#
loop_
_entity.id
_entity.type
_entity.pdbx_description
1 polymer ?
#
loop_
_entity_poly.entity_id
_entity_poly.type
_entity_poly.pdbx_seq_one_letter_code
_entity_poly.pdbx_strand_id
1 'polypeptide(L)'
;MDKIQKTDHFYLIDGSGYIFRAYYALPPLTRKSDGLPTGAVSGFCSMLFKLLEDSKSDQNLQKPTHFAVIFDSARKTFRNEIYNEYKANRSEAPDDLAPQFEYIRKSVMAFNLPSVELPNYEADDLIATYVEKILKIGAKVTIVSSDKDLMQLYKKGVRIFDPMKNKFISEDDIKNKFGVDASKVIDVQSLAGDSSDNIPGVPGIGVKTAAELINQYGTLEKLLKSAHEIKQNKRRETLIENKDKALISKQLVTLKKDSPIKIELNDLILKEINKDKLYKFLREMEFNRLLSSAISTYGEPKLSSVSAGTKVLEKQKP
;
A
#
# COMPACT_ATOMS: atom_id res chain seq x y z
N MET A 1 8.46 26.75 5.62
CA MET A 1 8.14 25.33 5.74
C MET A 1 9.02 24.74 6.83
N ASP A 2 8.42 24.17 7.85
CA ASP A 2 9.20 23.57 8.93
C ASP A 2 10.00 22.39 8.39
N LYS A 3 11.26 22.31 8.81
CA LYS A 3 12.18 21.26 8.38
C LYS A 3 11.77 19.96 9.06
N ILE A 4 11.67 18.86 8.32
CA ILE A 4 11.35 17.53 8.86
C ILE A 4 12.31 17.19 10.00
N GLN A 5 11.75 16.73 11.12
CA GLN A 5 12.47 16.41 12.36
C GLN A 5 12.65 14.88 12.48
N LYS A 6 13.67 14.48 13.27
CA LYS A 6 13.88 13.06 13.61
C LYS A 6 12.72 12.45 14.42
N THR A 7 11.93 13.30 15.05
CA THR A 7 10.73 12.92 15.83
C THR A 7 9.50 12.70 14.95
N ASP A 8 9.55 13.12 13.67
CA ASP A 8 8.45 12.94 12.74
C ASP A 8 8.20 11.47 12.45
N HIS A 9 6.93 11.16 12.22
CA HIS A 9 6.48 9.81 11.95
C HIS A 9 5.60 9.79 10.70
N PHE A 10 6.03 9.04 9.70
CA PHE A 10 5.37 8.91 8.42
C PHE A 10 4.50 7.65 8.38
N TYR A 11 3.26 7.79 7.93
CA TYR A 11 2.39 6.68 7.54
C TYR A 11 2.33 6.60 6.02
N LEU A 12 2.78 5.48 5.47
CA LEU A 12 2.73 5.18 4.03
C LEU A 12 1.75 4.03 3.81
N ILE A 13 0.63 4.32 3.19
CA ILE A 13 -0.45 3.37 2.99
C ILE A 13 -0.38 2.81 1.58
N ASP A 14 -0.30 1.49 1.46
CA ASP A 14 -0.51 0.78 0.21
C ASP A 14 -1.99 0.89 -0.19
N GLY A 15 -2.28 1.87 -1.02
CA GLY A 15 -3.63 2.17 -1.48
C GLY A 15 -4.18 1.08 -2.39
N SER A 16 -3.33 0.46 -3.20
CA SER A 16 -3.73 -0.63 -4.10
C SER A 16 -4.20 -1.85 -3.32
N GLY A 17 -3.45 -2.24 -2.29
CA GLY A 17 -3.86 -3.32 -1.38
C GLY A 17 -5.18 -3.03 -0.67
N TYR A 18 -5.42 -1.77 -0.27
CA TYR A 18 -6.69 -1.34 0.33
C TYR A 18 -7.87 -1.44 -0.63
N ILE A 19 -7.68 -1.11 -1.92
CA ILE A 19 -8.75 -1.18 -2.95
C ILE A 19 -9.27 -2.60 -3.09
N PHE A 20 -8.38 -3.54 -3.38
CA PHE A 20 -8.79 -4.94 -3.60
C PHE A 20 -9.39 -5.55 -2.34
N ARG A 21 -8.84 -5.23 -1.18
CA ARG A 21 -9.44 -5.64 0.09
C ARG A 21 -10.86 -5.11 0.25
N ALA A 22 -11.08 -3.83 0.05
CA ALA A 22 -12.39 -3.21 0.20
C ALA A 22 -13.41 -3.84 -0.77
N TYR A 23 -12.98 -4.12 -1.99
CA TYR A 23 -13.80 -4.74 -3.01
C TYR A 23 -14.27 -6.15 -2.62
N TYR A 24 -13.34 -7.01 -2.17
CA TYR A 24 -13.69 -8.39 -1.81
C TYR A 24 -14.30 -8.57 -0.42
N ALA A 25 -14.22 -7.56 0.45
CA ALA A 25 -14.75 -7.65 1.81
C ALA A 25 -16.23 -7.27 1.93
N LEU A 26 -16.78 -6.52 0.97
CA LEU A 26 -18.15 -6.04 1.01
C LEU A 26 -18.99 -6.66 -0.10
N PRO A 27 -20.30 -6.84 0.15
CA PRO A 27 -21.22 -7.20 -0.92
C PRO A 27 -21.28 -6.07 -1.96
N PRO A 28 -21.70 -6.34 -3.20
CA PRO A 28 -21.92 -5.31 -4.20
C PRO A 28 -22.86 -4.22 -3.68
N LEU A 29 -22.35 -2.99 -3.63
CA LEU A 29 -23.11 -1.78 -3.26
C LEU A 29 -23.15 -0.85 -4.46
N THR A 30 -24.30 -0.21 -4.67
CA THR A 30 -24.50 0.78 -5.74
C THR A 30 -25.05 2.08 -5.16
N ARG A 31 -24.65 3.18 -5.77
CA ARG A 31 -25.25 4.49 -5.51
C ARG A 31 -26.67 4.52 -6.10
N LYS A 32 -27.66 4.93 -5.30
CA LYS A 32 -29.06 4.84 -5.68
C LYS A 32 -29.45 5.82 -6.80
N SER A 33 -28.77 6.95 -6.84
CA SER A 33 -29.09 8.04 -7.78
C SER A 33 -28.77 7.67 -9.24
N ASP A 34 -27.77 6.83 -9.52
CA ASP A 34 -27.29 6.54 -10.87
C ASP A 34 -26.82 5.09 -11.09
N GLY A 35 -26.88 4.24 -10.06
CA GLY A 35 -26.48 2.85 -10.16
C GLY A 35 -24.94 2.62 -10.16
N LEU A 36 -24.12 3.65 -9.89
CA LEU A 36 -22.67 3.51 -9.84
C LEU A 36 -22.27 2.47 -8.77
N PRO A 37 -21.42 1.46 -9.11
CA PRO A 37 -20.85 0.57 -8.12
C PRO A 37 -20.00 1.37 -7.12
N THR A 38 -20.21 1.15 -5.82
CA THR A 38 -19.56 1.94 -4.75
C THR A 38 -19.01 1.10 -3.60
N GLY A 39 -19.09 -0.23 -3.68
CA GLY A 39 -18.67 -1.12 -2.60
C GLY A 39 -17.20 -0.91 -2.21
N ALA A 40 -16.28 -0.90 -3.18
CA ALA A 40 -14.87 -0.67 -2.94
C ALA A 40 -14.59 0.74 -2.39
N VAL A 41 -15.25 1.77 -2.92
CA VAL A 41 -15.11 3.16 -2.41
C VAL A 41 -15.56 3.24 -0.96
N SER A 42 -16.72 2.65 -0.63
CA SER A 42 -17.27 2.64 0.74
C SER A 42 -16.35 1.93 1.72
N GLY A 43 -15.86 0.75 1.34
CA GLY A 43 -14.91 -0.02 2.15
C GLY A 43 -13.59 0.72 2.35
N PHE A 44 -13.04 1.27 1.28
CA PHE A 44 -11.81 2.06 1.32
C PHE A 44 -11.93 3.28 2.24
N CYS A 45 -12.99 4.07 2.09
CA CYS A 45 -13.26 5.22 2.97
C CYS A 45 -13.38 4.80 4.43
N SER A 46 -14.09 3.69 4.70
CA SER A 46 -14.28 3.17 6.07
C SER A 46 -12.96 2.73 6.69
N MET A 47 -12.11 2.03 5.93
CA MET A 47 -10.78 1.60 6.38
C MET A 47 -9.87 2.80 6.63
N LEU A 48 -9.89 3.80 5.75
CA LEU A 48 -9.09 5.01 5.87
C LEU A 48 -9.52 5.85 7.08
N PHE A 49 -10.84 6.04 7.26
CA PHE A 49 -11.40 6.71 8.42
C PHE A 49 -10.97 6.01 9.72
N LYS A 50 -11.13 4.70 9.78
CA LYS A 50 -10.71 3.91 10.95
C LYS A 50 -9.23 4.05 11.24
N LEU A 51 -8.37 3.94 10.24
CA LEU A 51 -6.91 4.07 10.41
C LEU A 51 -6.53 5.46 10.97
N LEU A 52 -7.16 6.52 10.45
CA LEU A 52 -6.93 7.88 10.93
C LEU A 52 -7.33 8.06 12.40
N GLU A 53 -8.46 7.49 12.81
CA GLU A 53 -8.93 7.60 14.19
C GLU A 53 -8.11 6.70 15.14
N ASP A 54 -7.83 5.46 14.76
CA ASP A 54 -6.99 4.54 15.54
C ASP A 54 -5.59 5.14 15.73
N SER A 55 -5.02 5.76 14.70
CA SER A 55 -3.68 6.39 14.80
C SER A 55 -3.59 7.57 15.77
N LYS A 56 -4.73 8.16 16.16
CA LYS A 56 -4.79 9.24 17.15
C LYS A 56 -4.97 8.73 18.58
N SER A 57 -5.67 7.60 18.75
CA SER A 57 -6.15 7.09 20.04
C SER A 57 -5.41 5.86 20.54
N ASP A 58 -4.88 5.03 19.66
CA ASP A 58 -4.16 3.81 20.03
C ASP A 58 -2.71 4.13 20.38
N GLN A 59 -2.31 3.85 21.64
CA GLN A 59 -0.93 4.06 22.11
C GLN A 59 0.10 3.19 21.38
N ASN A 60 -0.31 2.07 20.79
CA ASN A 60 0.56 1.22 19.98
C ASN A 60 0.81 1.82 18.58
N LEU A 61 -0.14 2.60 18.06
CA LEU A 61 -0.03 3.37 16.84
C LEU A 61 0.55 4.75 17.20
N GLN A 62 1.84 4.96 16.99
CA GLN A 62 2.43 6.28 17.21
C GLN A 62 1.77 7.29 16.27
N LYS A 63 1.33 8.44 16.80
CA LYS A 63 0.63 9.48 16.04
C LYS A 63 1.43 9.91 14.80
N PRO A 64 0.86 9.87 13.60
CA PRO A 64 1.54 10.32 12.40
C PRO A 64 1.64 11.85 12.36
N THR A 65 2.77 12.37 11.88
CA THR A 65 2.95 13.77 11.48
C THR A 65 2.80 13.95 9.98
N HIS A 66 3.07 12.87 9.23
CA HIS A 66 3.01 12.81 7.78
C HIS A 66 2.23 11.57 7.35
N PHE A 67 1.51 11.67 6.25
CA PHE A 67 0.63 10.61 5.77
C PHE A 67 0.58 10.62 4.25
N ALA A 68 0.63 9.46 3.61
CA ALA A 68 0.42 9.35 2.18
C ALA A 68 -0.30 8.06 1.83
N VAL A 69 -1.23 8.14 0.87
CA VAL A 69 -1.82 6.97 0.22
C VAL A 69 -1.18 6.80 -1.13
N ILE A 70 -0.59 5.65 -1.37
CA ILE A 70 0.26 5.38 -2.53
C ILE A 70 -0.43 4.35 -3.41
N PHE A 71 -0.55 4.63 -4.70
CA PHE A 71 -1.26 3.81 -5.67
C PHE A 71 -0.36 3.37 -6.81
N ASP A 72 -0.71 2.23 -7.40
CA ASP A 72 -0.24 1.88 -8.73
C ASP A 72 -0.90 2.80 -9.76
N SER A 73 -0.11 3.33 -10.67
CA SER A 73 -0.61 4.21 -11.73
C SER A 73 -1.10 3.43 -12.94
N ALA A 74 -0.53 2.25 -13.21
CA ALA A 74 -0.82 1.42 -14.35
C ALA A 74 -0.45 -0.04 -14.09
N ARG A 75 -0.96 -0.94 -14.94
CA ARG A 75 -0.67 -2.38 -14.87
C ARG A 75 0.75 -2.73 -15.32
N LYS A 76 1.29 -1.99 -16.30
CA LYS A 76 2.64 -2.22 -16.84
C LYS A 76 3.63 -1.26 -16.19
N THR A 77 4.79 -1.81 -15.81
CA THR A 77 5.87 -1.09 -15.17
C THR A 77 7.21 -1.47 -15.81
N PHE A 78 8.31 -0.87 -15.36
CA PHE A 78 9.66 -1.21 -15.83
C PHE A 78 9.99 -2.71 -15.68
N ARG A 79 9.29 -3.42 -14.78
CA ARG A 79 9.47 -4.88 -14.62
C ARG A 79 9.05 -5.66 -15.86
N ASN A 80 8.08 -5.16 -16.62
CA ASN A 80 7.69 -5.79 -17.89
C ASN A 80 8.74 -5.61 -18.99
N GLU A 81 9.63 -4.62 -18.87
CA GLU A 81 10.81 -4.48 -19.75
C GLU A 81 11.89 -5.51 -19.40
N ILE A 82 12.03 -5.89 -18.11
CA ILE A 82 12.94 -6.93 -17.64
C ILE A 82 12.41 -8.32 -17.99
N TYR A 83 11.10 -8.54 -17.80
CA TYR A 83 10.44 -9.83 -18.02
C TYR A 83 9.00 -9.62 -18.50
N ASN A 84 8.75 -9.88 -19.77
CA ASN A 84 7.46 -9.62 -20.41
C ASN A 84 6.28 -10.35 -19.75
N GLU A 85 6.54 -11.53 -19.17
CA GLU A 85 5.53 -12.34 -18.49
C GLU A 85 5.23 -11.89 -17.06
N TYR A 86 5.91 -10.84 -16.55
CA TYR A 86 5.65 -10.32 -15.22
C TYR A 86 4.18 -9.89 -15.06
N LYS A 87 3.50 -10.46 -14.07
CA LYS A 87 2.06 -10.26 -13.80
C LYS A 87 1.13 -10.58 -14.98
N ALA A 88 1.59 -11.33 -16.00
CA ALA A 88 0.78 -11.67 -17.16
C ALA A 88 -0.42 -12.57 -16.82
N ASN A 89 -0.31 -13.35 -15.75
CA ASN A 89 -1.37 -14.22 -15.22
C ASN A 89 -2.44 -13.49 -14.41
N ARG A 90 -2.26 -12.20 -14.10
CA ARG A 90 -3.28 -11.41 -13.38
C ARG A 90 -4.40 -11.03 -14.34
N SER A 91 -5.65 -11.33 -13.97
CA SER A 91 -6.84 -10.86 -14.69
C SER A 91 -6.95 -9.33 -14.67
N GLU A 92 -7.74 -8.78 -15.56
CA GLU A 92 -8.14 -7.38 -15.49
C GLU A 92 -9.00 -7.11 -14.26
N ALA A 93 -9.06 -5.83 -13.87
CA ALA A 93 -9.96 -5.45 -12.78
C ALA A 93 -11.42 -5.79 -13.18
N PRO A 94 -12.23 -6.29 -12.24
CA PRO A 94 -13.65 -6.50 -12.50
C PRO A 94 -14.33 -5.24 -13.07
N ASP A 95 -15.29 -5.42 -13.97
CA ASP A 95 -15.98 -4.32 -14.66
C ASP A 95 -16.66 -3.34 -13.70
N ASP A 96 -17.14 -3.83 -12.56
CA ASP A 96 -17.76 -3.02 -11.51
C ASP A 96 -16.73 -2.39 -10.56
N LEU A 97 -15.46 -2.81 -10.56
CA LEU A 97 -14.39 -2.17 -9.82
C LEU A 97 -13.73 -1.03 -10.60
N ALA A 98 -13.58 -1.19 -11.91
CA ALA A 98 -12.87 -0.21 -12.75
C ALA A 98 -13.38 1.24 -12.57
N PRO A 99 -14.70 1.53 -12.60
CA PRO A 99 -15.21 2.89 -12.39
C PRO A 99 -14.98 3.43 -10.98
N GLN A 100 -14.69 2.58 -10.00
CA GLN A 100 -14.50 2.98 -8.61
C GLN A 100 -13.10 3.55 -8.33
N PHE A 101 -12.09 3.26 -9.16
CA PHE A 101 -10.72 3.76 -8.95
C PHE A 101 -10.64 5.29 -8.89
N GLU A 102 -11.37 5.99 -9.73
CA GLU A 102 -11.41 7.46 -9.73
C GLU A 102 -12.01 8.00 -8.42
N TYR A 103 -13.11 7.39 -7.96
CA TYR A 103 -13.77 7.81 -6.72
C TYR A 103 -12.95 7.49 -5.47
N ILE A 104 -12.15 6.42 -5.50
CA ILE A 104 -11.21 6.12 -4.43
C ILE A 104 -10.14 7.21 -4.34
N ARG A 105 -9.56 7.65 -5.46
CA ARG A 105 -8.62 8.78 -5.48
C ARG A 105 -9.28 10.08 -5.00
N LYS A 106 -10.50 10.35 -5.43
CA LYS A 106 -11.30 11.49 -4.94
C LYS A 106 -11.54 11.41 -3.43
N SER A 107 -11.74 10.22 -2.88
CA SER A 107 -11.92 10.05 -1.44
C SER A 107 -10.68 10.44 -0.65
N VAL A 108 -9.48 10.08 -1.10
CA VAL A 108 -8.22 10.47 -0.46
C VAL A 108 -8.10 12.00 -0.42
N MET A 109 -8.43 12.67 -1.52
CA MET A 109 -8.47 14.15 -1.57
C MET A 109 -9.54 14.74 -0.65
N ALA A 110 -10.70 14.08 -0.53
CA ALA A 110 -11.77 14.51 0.37
C ALA A 110 -11.36 14.42 1.85
N PHE A 111 -10.58 13.38 2.21
CA PHE A 111 -9.94 13.26 3.52
C PHE A 111 -8.75 14.23 3.72
N ASN A 112 -8.47 15.10 2.76
CA ASN A 112 -7.35 16.06 2.78
C ASN A 112 -5.98 15.39 2.95
N LEU A 113 -5.82 14.20 2.37
CA LEU A 113 -4.60 13.40 2.42
C LEU A 113 -3.82 13.47 1.10
N PRO A 114 -2.48 13.45 1.15
CA PRO A 114 -1.66 13.27 -0.03
C PRO A 114 -1.91 11.92 -0.71
N SER A 115 -2.08 11.96 -2.03
CA SER A 115 -2.17 10.80 -2.91
C SER A 115 -0.95 10.77 -3.82
N VAL A 116 -0.27 9.64 -3.90
CA VAL A 116 0.96 9.48 -4.67
C VAL A 116 0.81 8.33 -5.65
N GLU A 117 1.13 8.59 -6.90
CA GLU A 117 1.29 7.59 -7.94
C GLU A 117 2.34 8.06 -8.95
N LEU A 118 3.00 7.15 -9.63
CA LEU A 118 4.01 7.48 -10.63
C LEU A 118 3.96 6.47 -11.77
N PRO A 119 3.80 6.91 -13.03
CA PRO A 119 3.87 6.02 -14.18
C PRO A 119 5.18 5.21 -14.20
N ASN A 120 5.07 3.96 -14.64
CA ASN A 120 6.17 3.01 -14.76
C ASN A 120 6.69 2.41 -13.44
N TYR A 121 6.14 2.81 -12.28
CA TYR A 121 6.49 2.28 -10.95
C TYR A 121 5.27 1.74 -10.22
N GLU A 122 5.50 0.73 -9.40
CA GLU A 122 4.47 0.19 -8.52
C GLU A 122 4.42 0.97 -7.20
N ALA A 123 3.29 0.89 -6.49
CA ALA A 123 3.12 1.52 -5.18
C ALA A 123 4.26 1.11 -4.22
N ASP A 124 4.67 -0.15 -4.25
CA ASP A 124 5.73 -0.70 -3.41
C ASP A 124 7.10 -0.05 -3.66
N ASP A 125 7.41 0.28 -4.93
CA ASP A 125 8.64 1.00 -5.28
C ASP A 125 8.63 2.43 -4.72
N LEU A 126 7.48 3.09 -4.77
CA LEU A 126 7.32 4.43 -4.21
C LEU A 126 7.42 4.39 -2.68
N ILE A 127 6.77 3.42 -2.04
CA ILE A 127 6.89 3.17 -0.60
C ILE A 127 8.36 2.95 -0.23
N ALA A 128 9.07 2.07 -0.94
CA ALA A 128 10.49 1.80 -0.70
C ALA A 128 11.36 3.04 -0.86
N THR A 129 11.08 3.87 -1.87
CA THR A 129 11.79 5.13 -2.12
C THR A 129 11.56 6.14 -0.99
N TYR A 130 10.31 6.29 -0.53
CA TYR A 130 10.00 7.15 0.61
C TYR A 130 10.66 6.64 1.90
N VAL A 131 10.62 5.35 2.17
CA VAL A 131 11.29 4.73 3.33
C VAL A 131 12.77 5.12 3.36
N GLU A 132 13.49 4.97 2.25
CA GLU A 132 14.92 5.35 2.20
C GLU A 132 15.15 6.85 2.44
N LYS A 133 14.32 7.72 1.86
CA LYS A 133 14.41 9.17 2.10
C LYS A 133 14.13 9.53 3.55
N ILE A 134 13.08 8.95 4.16
CA ILE A 134 12.67 9.21 5.55
C ILE A 134 13.76 8.76 6.53
N LEU A 135 14.32 7.57 6.34
CA LEU A 135 15.36 7.04 7.22
C LEU A 135 16.68 7.81 7.13
N LYS A 136 17.01 8.37 5.97
CA LYS A 136 18.20 9.26 5.82
C LYS A 136 18.12 10.50 6.70
N ILE A 137 16.92 10.98 7.01
CA ILE A 137 16.70 12.14 7.90
C ILE A 137 16.70 11.68 9.37
N GLY A 138 16.55 10.39 9.63
CA GLY A 138 16.43 9.79 10.96
C GLY A 138 15.01 9.77 11.52
N ALA A 139 14.01 10.11 10.71
CA ALA A 139 12.59 10.00 11.05
C ALA A 139 12.12 8.54 10.99
N LYS A 140 10.91 8.28 11.48
CA LYS A 140 10.32 6.95 11.56
C LYS A 140 9.22 6.77 10.50
N VAL A 141 8.99 5.52 10.11
CA VAL A 141 7.93 5.19 9.15
C VAL A 141 7.14 3.96 9.59
N THR A 142 5.81 4.05 9.45
CA THR A 142 4.91 2.91 9.50
C THR A 142 4.36 2.69 8.09
N ILE A 143 4.66 1.54 7.51
CA ILE A 143 4.05 1.06 6.28
C ILE A 143 2.75 0.36 6.67
N VAL A 144 1.65 0.70 6.03
CA VAL A 144 0.34 0.07 6.25
C VAL A 144 0.00 -0.77 5.03
N SER A 145 0.27 -2.06 5.11
CA SER A 145 0.02 -3.05 4.06
C SER A 145 0.01 -4.46 4.62
N SER A 146 -0.72 -5.35 3.99
CA SER A 146 -0.65 -6.80 4.20
C SER A 146 0.25 -7.52 3.18
N ASP A 147 0.87 -6.76 2.27
CA ASP A 147 1.73 -7.33 1.24
C ASP A 147 3.03 -7.85 1.85
N LYS A 148 3.35 -9.10 1.48
CA LYS A 148 4.57 -9.78 1.93
C LYS A 148 5.84 -9.16 1.35
N ASP A 149 5.75 -8.54 0.17
CA ASP A 149 6.91 -8.04 -0.56
C ASP A 149 7.48 -6.80 0.13
N LEU A 150 6.66 -6.03 0.84
CA LEU A 150 7.10 -4.93 1.68
C LEU A 150 7.86 -5.37 2.94
N MET A 151 7.82 -6.67 3.30
CA MET A 151 8.60 -7.19 4.44
C MET A 151 10.11 -7.07 4.22
N GLN A 152 10.59 -6.98 2.97
CA GLN A 152 11.99 -6.69 2.66
C GLN A 152 12.47 -5.31 3.14
N LEU A 153 11.53 -4.41 3.48
CA LEU A 153 11.82 -3.06 3.99
C LEU A 153 11.94 -3.03 5.53
N TYR A 154 11.61 -4.13 6.21
CA TYR A 154 11.64 -4.21 7.67
C TYR A 154 13.07 -4.04 8.19
N LYS A 155 13.29 -2.98 8.94
CA LYS A 155 14.58 -2.63 9.58
C LYS A 155 14.36 -1.58 10.68
N LYS A 156 15.41 -1.25 11.43
CA LYS A 156 15.34 -0.18 12.45
C LYS A 156 14.77 1.11 11.87
N GLY A 157 13.74 1.64 12.52
CA GLY A 157 13.02 2.85 12.08
C GLY A 157 11.83 2.58 11.15
N VAL A 158 11.65 1.34 10.70
CA VAL A 158 10.50 0.90 9.89
C VAL A 158 9.63 -0.03 10.70
N ARG A 159 8.34 0.23 10.72
CA ARG A 159 7.29 -0.67 11.22
C ARG A 159 6.36 -1.02 10.07
N ILE A 160 5.84 -2.22 10.05
CA ILE A 160 4.83 -2.66 9.09
C ILE A 160 3.58 -3.04 9.87
N PHE A 161 2.48 -2.39 9.58
CA PHE A 161 1.18 -2.66 10.17
C PHE A 161 0.31 -3.41 9.16
N ASP A 162 -0.10 -4.62 9.51
CA ASP A 162 -1.06 -5.41 8.73
C ASP A 162 -2.48 -5.05 9.17
N PRO A 163 -3.21 -4.25 8.38
CA PRO A 163 -4.57 -3.83 8.73
C PRO A 163 -5.58 -4.98 8.64
N MET A 164 -5.22 -6.11 8.00
CA MET A 164 -6.05 -7.31 7.93
C MET A 164 -6.10 -8.02 9.28
N LYS A 165 -4.94 -8.14 9.90
CA LYS A 165 -4.77 -8.83 11.17
C LYS A 165 -4.81 -7.87 12.35
N ASN A 166 -4.89 -6.57 12.06
CA ASN A 166 -4.83 -5.49 13.06
C ASN A 166 -3.60 -5.63 13.97
N LYS A 167 -2.42 -5.91 13.39
CA LYS A 167 -1.19 -6.12 14.14
C LYS A 167 0.04 -5.60 13.41
N PHE A 168 1.08 -5.28 14.17
CA PHE A 168 2.40 -5.05 13.59
C PHE A 168 3.08 -6.38 13.23
N ILE A 169 3.72 -6.38 12.08
CA ILE A 169 4.57 -7.49 11.63
C ILE A 169 5.85 -7.46 12.46
N SER A 170 6.16 -8.57 13.11
CA SER A 170 7.39 -8.77 13.85
C SER A 170 8.47 -9.43 13.00
N GLU A 171 9.70 -9.44 13.51
CA GLU A 171 10.78 -10.19 12.87
C GLU A 171 10.50 -11.70 12.86
N ASP A 172 9.82 -12.22 13.89
CA ASP A 172 9.39 -13.62 13.94
C ASP A 172 8.31 -13.94 12.91
N ASP A 173 7.39 -12.99 12.62
CA ASP A 173 6.43 -13.16 11.52
C ASP A 173 7.14 -13.30 10.16
N ILE A 174 8.22 -12.54 9.95
CA ILE A 174 9.03 -12.60 8.72
C ILE A 174 9.78 -13.93 8.67
N LYS A 175 10.43 -14.33 9.77
CA LYS A 175 11.13 -15.63 9.90
C LYS A 175 10.17 -16.81 9.68
N ASN A 176 8.98 -16.75 10.25
CA ASN A 176 7.96 -17.80 10.07
C ASN A 176 7.50 -17.88 8.61
N LYS A 177 7.44 -16.75 7.90
CA LYS A 177 6.98 -16.69 6.50
C LYS A 177 8.07 -17.09 5.51
N PHE A 178 9.28 -16.59 5.69
CA PHE A 178 10.38 -16.72 4.72
C PHE A 178 11.52 -17.63 5.19
N GLY A 179 11.56 -18.03 6.46
CA GLY A 179 12.64 -18.86 7.04
C GLY A 179 13.96 -18.10 7.24
N VAL A 180 13.95 -16.78 7.07
CA VAL A 180 15.14 -15.91 7.15
C VAL A 180 14.79 -14.56 7.76
N ASP A 181 15.79 -13.78 8.14
CA ASP A 181 15.64 -12.38 8.53
C ASP A 181 15.24 -11.50 7.33
N ALA A 182 14.65 -10.33 7.59
CA ALA A 182 14.17 -9.40 6.57
C ALA A 182 15.24 -9.05 5.51
N SER A 183 16.50 -8.94 5.91
CA SER A 183 17.63 -8.64 5.01
C SER A 183 17.89 -9.69 3.92
N LYS A 184 17.37 -10.90 4.10
CA LYS A 184 17.54 -12.04 3.17
C LYS A 184 16.25 -12.41 2.42
N VAL A 185 15.15 -11.70 2.65
CA VAL A 185 13.84 -11.98 2.02
C VAL A 185 13.95 -11.93 0.49
N ILE A 186 14.65 -10.93 -0.05
CA ILE A 186 14.88 -10.80 -1.50
C ILE A 186 15.55 -12.06 -2.06
N ASP A 187 16.58 -12.56 -1.42
CA ASP A 187 17.33 -13.74 -1.91
C ASP A 187 16.48 -15.01 -1.86
N VAL A 188 15.65 -15.17 -0.83
CA VAL A 188 14.69 -16.29 -0.74
C VAL A 188 13.64 -16.20 -1.84
N GLN A 189 13.03 -15.03 -2.04
CA GLN A 189 12.03 -14.83 -3.09
C GLN A 189 12.63 -14.98 -4.50
N SER A 190 13.89 -14.61 -4.69
CA SER A 190 14.60 -14.79 -5.97
C SER A 190 14.73 -16.26 -6.36
N LEU A 191 14.93 -17.14 -5.38
CA LEU A 191 15.02 -18.58 -5.61
C LEU A 191 13.63 -19.23 -5.70
N ALA A 192 12.72 -18.88 -4.79
CA ALA A 192 11.40 -19.47 -4.71
C ALA A 192 10.46 -19.03 -5.85
N GLY A 193 10.69 -17.82 -6.38
CA GLY A 193 9.77 -17.16 -7.28
C GLY A 193 8.49 -16.70 -6.58
N ASP A 194 7.56 -16.20 -7.37
CA ASP A 194 6.22 -15.84 -6.94
C ASP A 194 5.19 -16.12 -8.04
N SER A 195 4.34 -17.11 -7.80
CA SER A 195 3.30 -17.49 -8.77
C SER A 195 2.22 -16.42 -8.93
N SER A 196 1.96 -15.58 -7.91
CA SER A 196 0.96 -14.51 -8.01
C SER A 196 1.40 -13.40 -8.95
N ASP A 197 2.71 -13.15 -9.07
CA ASP A 197 3.32 -12.15 -9.92
C ASP A 197 4.02 -12.74 -11.16
N ASN A 198 3.86 -14.06 -11.35
CA ASN A 198 4.51 -14.79 -12.41
C ASN A 198 6.04 -14.63 -12.41
N ILE A 199 6.65 -14.59 -11.23
CA ILE A 199 8.09 -14.53 -11.06
C ILE A 199 8.63 -15.96 -11.06
N PRO A 200 9.55 -16.31 -12.00
CA PRO A 200 9.86 -17.69 -12.29
C PRO A 200 10.57 -18.44 -11.15
N GLY A 201 11.47 -17.77 -10.42
CA GLY A 201 12.32 -18.46 -9.45
C GLY A 201 13.19 -19.57 -10.08
N VAL A 202 13.61 -20.51 -9.25
CA VAL A 202 14.31 -21.73 -9.66
C VAL A 202 13.36 -22.93 -9.57
N PRO A 203 13.09 -23.67 -10.64
CA PRO A 203 12.15 -24.79 -10.63
C PRO A 203 12.43 -25.79 -9.51
N GLY A 204 11.38 -26.15 -8.75
CA GLY A 204 11.47 -27.11 -7.65
C GLY A 204 12.12 -26.57 -6.36
N ILE A 205 12.46 -25.27 -6.30
CA ILE A 205 12.93 -24.60 -5.09
C ILE A 205 11.81 -23.71 -4.55
N GLY A 206 11.09 -24.20 -3.53
CA GLY A 206 10.12 -23.39 -2.79
C GLY A 206 10.77 -22.63 -1.62
N VAL A 207 10.00 -21.81 -0.93
CA VAL A 207 10.45 -20.92 0.15
C VAL A 207 11.30 -21.65 1.21
N LYS A 208 10.88 -22.84 1.65
CA LYS A 208 11.62 -23.61 2.67
C LYS A 208 13.03 -23.99 2.19
N THR A 209 13.14 -24.55 0.99
CA THR A 209 14.45 -24.93 0.42
C THR A 209 15.30 -23.70 0.11
N ALA A 210 14.68 -22.63 -0.37
CA ALA A 210 15.37 -21.35 -0.60
C ALA A 210 15.95 -20.81 0.70
N ALA A 211 15.17 -20.80 1.78
CA ALA A 211 15.63 -20.38 3.11
C ALA A 211 16.81 -21.20 3.63
N GLU A 212 16.74 -22.55 3.52
CA GLU A 212 17.83 -23.44 3.89
C GLU A 212 19.13 -23.07 3.16
N LEU A 213 19.05 -22.88 1.83
CA LEU A 213 20.19 -22.51 1.00
C LEU A 213 20.73 -21.12 1.36
N ILE A 214 19.89 -20.14 1.51
CA ILE A 214 20.31 -18.77 1.85
C ILE A 214 20.89 -18.69 3.26
N ASN A 215 20.36 -19.45 4.22
CA ASN A 215 20.95 -19.53 5.55
C ASN A 215 22.35 -20.20 5.52
N GLN A 216 22.55 -21.18 4.66
CA GLN A 216 23.83 -21.89 4.52
C GLN A 216 24.88 -21.06 3.78
N TYR A 217 24.51 -20.43 2.66
CA TYR A 217 25.45 -19.74 1.77
C TYR A 217 25.49 -18.21 1.96
N GLY A 218 24.51 -17.64 2.67
CA GLY A 218 24.43 -16.22 3.03
C GLY A 218 23.63 -15.39 2.03
N THR A 219 23.98 -15.34 0.75
CA THR A 219 23.30 -14.57 -0.30
C THR A 219 23.10 -15.40 -1.56
N LEU A 220 22.20 -14.96 -2.44
CA LEU A 220 21.97 -15.60 -3.73
C LEU A 220 23.27 -15.70 -4.57
N GLU A 221 24.05 -14.61 -4.62
CA GLU A 221 25.28 -14.56 -5.41
C GLU A 221 26.31 -15.59 -4.91
N LYS A 222 26.47 -15.69 -3.58
CA LYS A 222 27.37 -16.69 -2.98
C LYS A 222 26.89 -18.10 -3.26
N LEU A 223 25.58 -18.35 -3.11
CA LEU A 223 24.97 -19.64 -3.43
C LEU A 223 25.23 -20.02 -4.89
N LEU A 224 24.94 -19.13 -5.84
CA LEU A 224 25.11 -19.41 -7.27
C LEU A 224 26.58 -19.64 -7.65
N LYS A 225 27.52 -18.97 -6.95
CA LYS A 225 28.95 -19.15 -7.13
C LYS A 225 29.46 -20.52 -6.65
N SER A 226 28.87 -20.98 -5.52
CA SER A 226 29.21 -22.27 -4.90
C SER A 226 28.21 -23.38 -5.24
N ALA A 227 27.37 -23.20 -6.26
CA ALA A 227 26.33 -24.18 -6.60
C ALA A 227 26.94 -25.57 -6.93
N HIS A 228 28.15 -25.62 -7.47
CA HIS A 228 28.87 -26.85 -7.80
C HIS A 228 29.25 -27.70 -6.56
N GLU A 229 29.25 -27.09 -5.35
CA GLU A 229 29.59 -27.76 -4.08
C GLU A 229 28.37 -28.47 -3.47
N ILE A 230 27.16 -28.24 -4.00
CA ILE A 230 25.93 -28.81 -3.46
C ILE A 230 25.92 -30.32 -3.66
N LYS A 231 25.82 -31.07 -2.56
CA LYS A 231 25.88 -32.54 -2.55
C LYS A 231 24.75 -33.21 -3.31
N GLN A 232 23.54 -32.62 -3.29
CA GLN A 232 22.37 -33.16 -4.00
C GLN A 232 22.46 -32.85 -5.48
N ASN A 233 22.73 -33.87 -6.30
CA ASN A 233 22.95 -33.75 -7.75
C ASN A 233 21.84 -32.96 -8.44
N LYS A 234 20.59 -33.39 -8.27
CA LYS A 234 19.42 -32.73 -8.89
C LYS A 234 19.33 -31.23 -8.53
N ARG A 235 19.52 -30.88 -7.24
CA ARG A 235 19.48 -29.48 -6.79
C ARG A 235 20.62 -28.65 -7.36
N ARG A 236 21.81 -29.23 -7.39
CA ARG A 236 23.00 -28.62 -8.00
C ARG A 236 22.80 -28.32 -9.48
N GLU A 237 22.39 -29.31 -10.25
CA GLU A 237 22.10 -29.16 -11.68
C GLU A 237 21.03 -28.12 -11.93
N THR A 238 19.90 -28.19 -11.23
CA THR A 238 18.80 -27.23 -11.35
C THR A 238 19.24 -25.78 -11.07
N LEU A 239 20.08 -25.56 -10.04
CA LEU A 239 20.58 -24.22 -9.73
C LEU A 239 21.55 -23.70 -10.79
N ILE A 240 22.42 -24.54 -11.32
CA ILE A 240 23.36 -24.17 -12.38
C ILE A 240 22.61 -23.84 -13.67
N GLU A 241 21.70 -24.69 -14.10
CA GLU A 241 20.89 -24.50 -15.31
C GLU A 241 19.94 -23.27 -15.26
N ASN A 242 19.43 -22.95 -14.07
CA ASN A 242 18.46 -21.86 -13.91
C ASN A 242 19.04 -20.61 -13.21
N LYS A 243 20.36 -20.45 -13.24
CA LYS A 243 21.05 -19.29 -12.67
C LYS A 243 20.45 -17.96 -13.15
N ASP A 244 20.21 -17.84 -14.45
CA ASP A 244 19.69 -16.61 -15.05
C ASP A 244 18.25 -16.31 -14.61
N LYS A 245 17.43 -17.35 -14.43
CA LYS A 245 16.08 -17.19 -13.87
C LYS A 245 16.12 -16.66 -12.44
N ALA A 246 17.04 -17.16 -11.61
CA ALA A 246 17.21 -16.65 -10.26
C ALA A 246 17.63 -15.17 -10.24
N LEU A 247 18.52 -14.77 -11.15
CA LEU A 247 18.98 -13.38 -11.27
C LEU A 247 17.89 -12.46 -11.80
N ILE A 248 17.11 -12.88 -12.80
CA ILE A 248 15.94 -12.15 -13.28
C ILE A 248 14.93 -12.02 -12.15
N SER A 249 14.62 -13.11 -11.44
CA SER A 249 13.71 -13.08 -10.30
C SER A 249 14.18 -12.10 -9.23
N LYS A 250 15.49 -12.02 -8.96
CA LYS A 250 16.04 -11.02 -8.02
C LYS A 250 15.76 -9.60 -8.46
N GLN A 251 15.89 -9.30 -9.75
CA GLN A 251 15.56 -7.97 -10.27
C GLN A 251 14.07 -7.65 -10.12
N LEU A 252 13.21 -8.64 -10.33
CA LEU A 252 11.75 -8.47 -10.24
C LEU A 252 11.25 -8.28 -8.81
N VAL A 253 11.77 -9.05 -7.84
CA VAL A 253 11.34 -8.97 -6.43
C VAL A 253 11.97 -7.79 -5.69
N THR A 254 13.08 -7.25 -6.17
CA THR A 254 13.76 -6.13 -5.50
C THR A 254 13.00 -4.83 -5.73
N LEU A 255 12.56 -4.21 -4.66
CA LEU A 255 11.88 -2.92 -4.72
C LEU A 255 12.86 -1.79 -5.06
N LYS A 256 12.43 -0.89 -5.96
CA LYS A 256 13.18 0.29 -6.36
C LYS A 256 13.17 1.31 -5.22
N LYS A 257 14.36 1.82 -4.84
CA LYS A 257 14.52 2.73 -3.70
C LYS A 257 14.92 4.15 -4.11
N ASP A 258 14.97 4.38 -5.41
CA ASP A 258 15.42 5.61 -6.06
C ASP A 258 14.47 6.05 -7.18
N SER A 259 13.18 5.71 -7.08
CA SER A 259 12.16 6.14 -8.03
C SER A 259 12.10 7.67 -8.09
N PRO A 260 11.88 8.28 -9.27
CA PRO A 260 11.88 9.74 -9.44
C PRO A 260 10.57 10.36 -8.93
N ILE A 261 10.32 10.24 -7.63
CA ILE A 261 9.13 10.79 -6.98
C ILE A 261 9.09 12.32 -7.13
N LYS A 262 7.90 12.84 -7.41
CA LYS A 262 7.65 14.28 -7.63
C LYS A 262 7.15 14.99 -6.38
N ILE A 263 6.48 14.26 -5.49
CA ILE A 263 5.93 14.78 -4.24
C ILE A 263 7.01 14.64 -3.16
N GLU A 264 7.45 15.75 -2.60
CA GLU A 264 8.50 15.75 -1.59
C GLU A 264 7.95 15.39 -0.20
N LEU A 265 8.85 15.04 0.72
CA LEU A 265 8.45 14.61 2.08
C LEU A 265 7.64 15.69 2.82
N ASN A 266 7.95 16.96 2.62
CA ASN A 266 7.21 18.07 3.24
C ASN A 266 5.76 18.20 2.72
N ASP A 267 5.48 17.68 1.53
CA ASP A 267 4.13 17.69 0.96
C ASP A 267 3.24 16.59 1.58
N LEU A 268 3.85 15.65 2.30
CA LEU A 268 3.15 14.57 2.98
C LEU A 268 2.65 14.94 4.38
N ILE A 269 2.80 16.20 4.81
CA ILE A 269 2.32 16.65 6.13
C ILE A 269 0.83 16.30 6.28
N LEU A 270 0.50 15.62 7.39
CA LEU A 270 -0.87 15.32 7.75
C LEU A 270 -1.59 16.62 8.14
N LYS A 271 -2.52 17.03 7.30
CA LYS A 271 -3.35 18.22 7.51
C LYS A 271 -4.64 17.86 8.23
N GLU A 272 -5.26 18.85 8.87
CA GLU A 272 -6.58 18.66 9.43
C GLU A 272 -7.60 18.30 8.35
N ILE A 273 -8.60 17.52 8.75
CA ILE A 273 -9.71 17.14 7.86
C ILE A 273 -10.48 18.40 7.45
N ASN A 274 -10.63 18.58 6.14
CA ASN A 274 -11.55 19.57 5.62
C ASN A 274 -12.98 19.02 5.65
N LYS A 275 -13.74 19.39 6.69
CA LYS A 275 -15.09 18.87 6.95
C LYS A 275 -16.02 19.08 5.76
N ASP A 276 -15.99 20.25 5.14
CA ASP A 276 -16.89 20.60 4.04
C ASP A 276 -16.63 19.71 2.81
N LYS A 277 -15.36 19.51 2.46
CA LYS A 277 -14.96 18.63 1.36
C LYS A 277 -15.33 17.17 1.65
N LEU A 278 -15.02 16.69 2.86
CA LEU A 278 -15.30 15.31 3.25
C LEU A 278 -16.80 15.04 3.25
N TYR A 279 -17.58 15.88 3.90
CA TYR A 279 -19.03 15.68 4.02
C TYR A 279 -19.74 15.83 2.68
N LYS A 280 -19.28 16.74 1.82
CA LYS A 280 -19.78 16.85 0.44
C LYS A 280 -19.55 15.54 -0.31
N PHE A 281 -18.33 15.01 -0.30
CA PHE A 281 -17.99 13.74 -0.96
C PHE A 281 -18.83 12.58 -0.42
N LEU A 282 -18.94 12.43 0.91
CA LEU A 282 -19.71 11.34 1.52
C LEU A 282 -21.21 11.41 1.19
N ARG A 283 -21.79 12.64 1.07
CA ARG A 283 -23.17 12.82 0.59
C ARG A 283 -23.33 12.45 -0.88
N GLU A 284 -22.42 12.92 -1.73
CA GLU A 284 -22.41 12.59 -3.17
C GLU A 284 -22.31 11.09 -3.42
N MET A 285 -21.57 10.38 -2.56
CA MET A 285 -21.45 8.91 -2.61
C MET A 285 -22.59 8.17 -1.89
N GLU A 286 -23.52 8.88 -1.24
CA GLU A 286 -24.62 8.33 -0.44
C GLU A 286 -24.15 7.48 0.77
N PHE A 287 -22.98 7.76 1.31
CA PHE A 287 -22.38 7.04 2.44
C PHE A 287 -22.88 7.58 3.79
N ASN A 288 -24.20 7.49 4.01
CA ASN A 288 -24.87 8.11 5.17
C ASN A 288 -24.32 7.65 6.53
N ARG A 289 -24.00 6.35 6.68
CA ARG A 289 -23.44 5.84 7.94
C ARG A 289 -22.06 6.44 8.22
N LEU A 290 -21.18 6.46 7.22
CA LEU A 290 -19.85 7.04 7.37
C LEU A 290 -19.90 8.56 7.56
N LEU A 291 -20.85 9.24 6.90
CA LEU A 291 -21.11 10.66 7.11
C LEU A 291 -21.50 10.95 8.56
N SER A 292 -22.43 10.17 9.13
CA SER A 292 -22.83 10.31 10.53
C SER A 292 -21.66 10.09 11.48
N SER A 293 -20.83 9.07 11.24
CA SER A 293 -19.62 8.83 12.02
C SER A 293 -18.60 9.97 11.89
N ALA A 294 -18.40 10.49 10.69
CA ALA A 294 -17.48 11.61 10.45
C ALA A 294 -17.97 12.90 11.14
N ILE A 295 -19.27 13.18 11.11
CA ILE A 295 -19.86 14.32 11.83
C ILE A 295 -19.69 14.16 13.34
N SER A 296 -19.94 12.97 13.87
CA SER A 296 -19.75 12.68 15.31
C SER A 296 -18.29 12.88 15.75
N THR A 297 -17.34 12.52 14.89
CA THR A 297 -15.89 12.59 15.20
C THR A 297 -15.31 13.99 15.00
N TYR A 298 -15.64 14.64 13.87
CA TYR A 298 -15.02 15.90 13.48
C TYR A 298 -15.91 17.12 13.76
N GLY A 299 -17.17 16.92 14.16
CA GLY A 299 -18.17 17.96 14.46
C GLY A 299 -18.93 18.45 13.22
N GLU A 300 -19.98 19.22 13.44
CA GLU A 300 -20.80 19.79 12.39
C GLU A 300 -19.99 20.65 11.41
N PRO A 301 -20.41 20.72 10.12
CA PRO A 301 -19.84 21.66 9.18
C PRO A 301 -20.06 23.09 9.68
N LYS A 302 -19.08 23.97 9.45
CA LYS A 302 -19.31 25.40 9.70
C LYS A 302 -20.44 25.84 8.79
N LEU A 303 -21.55 26.33 9.35
CA LEU A 303 -22.62 26.98 8.60
C LEU A 303 -21.98 28.14 7.81
N SER A 304 -21.73 27.94 6.51
CA SER A 304 -21.55 29.07 5.62
C SER A 304 -22.84 29.83 5.63
N SER A 305 -22.83 31.09 6.03
CA SER A 305 -23.96 32.01 5.99
C SER A 305 -24.43 32.18 4.55
N VAL A 306 -25.24 31.23 4.07
CA VAL A 306 -26.06 31.43 2.89
C VAL A 306 -27.29 32.18 3.43
N SER A 307 -27.32 33.48 3.16
CA SER A 307 -28.44 34.36 3.40
C SER A 307 -29.76 33.69 2.99
N ALA A 308 -30.54 33.30 3.99
CA ALA A 308 -31.92 32.92 3.78
C ALA A 308 -32.72 34.20 3.42
N GLY A 309 -32.82 34.45 2.11
CA GLY A 309 -33.79 35.39 1.57
C GLY A 309 -35.19 34.81 1.68
N THR A 310 -35.73 34.77 2.89
CA THR A 310 -37.15 34.49 3.11
C THR A 310 -37.95 35.72 2.72
N LYS A 311 -38.49 35.77 1.49
CA LYS A 311 -39.57 36.70 1.15
C LYS A 311 -40.81 36.29 1.93
N VAL A 312 -41.12 37.09 2.96
CA VAL A 312 -42.41 37.05 3.63
C VAL A 312 -43.45 37.53 2.62
N LEU A 313 -44.31 36.65 2.18
CA LEU A 313 -45.51 36.98 1.45
C LEU A 313 -46.53 37.47 2.47
N GLU A 314 -46.73 38.78 2.57
CA GLU A 314 -47.86 39.37 3.27
C GLU A 314 -49.16 38.90 2.62
N LYS A 315 -49.98 38.18 3.37
CA LYS A 315 -51.37 37.89 3.03
C LYS A 315 -52.19 39.13 3.28
N GLN A 316 -52.61 39.80 2.24
CA GLN A 316 -53.73 40.74 2.34
C GLN A 316 -54.98 39.91 2.58
N LYS A 317 -55.74 40.28 3.64
CA LYS A 317 -57.13 39.87 3.91
C LYS A 317 -58.09 40.88 3.30
N PRO A 318 -59.28 40.41 2.94
CA PRO A 318 -60.28 41.13 2.14
C PRO A 318 -60.95 42.35 2.86
#